data_4bd35ef8e1dc570b938a82a16120823a
#
_entry.id   4bd35ef8e1dc570b938a82a16120823a
#
_cell.length_a   1.000
_cell.length_b   1.000
_cell.length_c   1.000
_cell.angle_alpha   90.00
_cell.angle_beta   90.00
_cell.angle_gamma   90.00
#
_symmetry.space_group_name_H-M   'P 1'
#
loop_
_entity.id
_entity.type
_entity.pdbx_description
1 polymer ?
#
loop_
_entity_poly.entity_id
_entity_poly.type
_entity_poly.pdbx_seq_one_letter_code
_entity_poly.pdbx_strand_id
1 'polypeptide(L)'
;PMAQIIASVFATSREQVAHAARRAAMAGADWLELRLDRWPAGHDLGAAIGSSRLPVLVACRTPEDGGHFRGTLGERRELLSAALEGGAEGLDLDAADPWAPPAGRTRLRLRIRSFHSFTGVPRELPAIHARLHTS
;
A
#
# COMPACT_ATOMS: atom_id res chain seq x y z
N PRO A 1 -15.48 8.28 -16.23
CA PRO A 1 -15.13 7.45 -15.09
C PRO A 1 -15.20 8.25 -13.80
N MET A 2 -15.78 7.65 -12.80
CA MET A 2 -15.91 8.27 -11.48
C MET A 2 -14.60 8.09 -10.70
N ALA A 3 -14.28 9.08 -9.88
CA ALA A 3 -13.15 8.97 -8.97
C ALA A 3 -13.37 7.82 -7.98
N GLN A 4 -12.30 7.14 -7.62
CA GLN A 4 -12.31 6.12 -6.59
C GLN A 4 -11.81 6.70 -5.27
N ILE A 5 -12.36 6.22 -4.18
CA ILE A 5 -12.03 6.66 -2.84
C ILE A 5 -11.24 5.54 -2.15
N ILE A 6 -10.05 5.89 -1.66
CA ILE A 6 -9.19 4.99 -0.91
C ILE A 6 -9.13 5.46 0.54
N ALA A 7 -9.54 4.60 1.45
CA ALA A 7 -9.41 4.86 2.88
C ALA A 7 -8.16 4.17 3.42
N SER A 8 -7.32 4.91 4.14
CA SER A 8 -6.05 4.39 4.66
C SER A 8 -6.15 4.03 6.14
N VAL A 9 -5.52 2.93 6.54
CA VAL A 9 -5.49 2.48 7.92
C VAL A 9 -4.12 1.92 8.31
N PHE A 10 -3.73 2.18 9.56
CA PHE A 10 -2.64 1.49 10.26
C PHE A 10 -3.26 0.44 11.17
N ALA A 11 -3.52 -0.74 10.64
CA ALA A 11 -4.02 -1.84 11.45
C ALA A 11 -2.86 -2.75 11.85
N THR A 12 -2.99 -3.37 13.01
CA THR A 12 -1.99 -4.29 13.57
C THR A 12 -2.57 -5.68 13.84
N SER A 13 -3.84 -5.89 13.51
CA SER A 13 -4.52 -7.16 13.69
C SER A 13 -5.60 -7.39 12.63
N ARG A 14 -5.98 -8.65 12.45
CA ARG A 14 -7.07 -9.04 11.57
C ARG A 14 -8.37 -8.31 11.93
N GLU A 15 -8.68 -8.24 13.21
CA GLU A 15 -9.92 -7.61 13.72
C GLU A 15 -9.94 -6.11 13.39
N GLN A 16 -8.81 -5.44 13.49
CA GLN A 16 -8.69 -4.02 13.14
C GLN A 16 -8.87 -3.82 11.63
N VAL A 17 -8.33 -4.71 10.79
CA VAL A 17 -8.53 -4.65 9.34
C VAL A 17 -10.00 -4.83 8.99
N ALA A 18 -10.64 -5.85 9.53
CA ALA A 18 -12.05 -6.12 9.29
C ALA A 18 -12.95 -4.95 9.72
N HIS A 19 -12.68 -4.37 10.88
CA HIS A 19 -13.43 -3.22 11.40
C HIS A 19 -13.24 -1.98 10.51
N ALA A 20 -12.01 -1.67 10.17
CA ALA A 20 -11.70 -0.53 9.31
C ALA A 20 -12.34 -0.67 7.92
N ALA A 21 -12.29 -1.87 7.34
CA ALA A 21 -12.91 -2.14 6.05
C ALA A 21 -14.43 -1.94 6.08
N ARG A 22 -15.10 -2.40 7.15
CA ARG A 22 -16.55 -2.17 7.30
C ARG A 22 -16.87 -0.68 7.39
N ARG A 23 -16.14 0.06 8.21
CA ARG A 23 -16.37 1.51 8.36
C ARG A 23 -16.09 2.25 7.07
N ALA A 24 -15.02 1.92 6.38
CA ALA A 24 -14.67 2.52 5.10
C ALA A 24 -15.74 2.26 4.04
N ALA A 25 -16.21 1.02 3.93
CA ALA A 25 -17.27 0.65 2.99
C ALA A 25 -18.57 1.42 3.27
N MET A 26 -18.96 1.55 4.53
CA MET A 26 -20.14 2.33 4.93
C MET A 26 -20.01 3.82 4.61
N ALA A 27 -18.79 4.35 4.61
CA ALA A 27 -18.51 5.74 4.26
C ALA A 27 -18.34 5.96 2.74
N GLY A 28 -18.46 4.91 1.93
CA GLY A 28 -18.41 5.01 0.47
C GLY A 28 -17.01 4.81 -0.14
N ALA A 29 -16.07 4.26 0.60
CA ALA A 29 -14.75 3.94 0.03
C ALA A 29 -14.83 2.74 -0.93
N ASP A 30 -13.98 2.78 -1.96
CA ASP A 30 -13.87 1.72 -2.96
C ASP A 30 -12.71 0.77 -2.64
N TRP A 31 -11.70 1.25 -1.92
CA TRP A 31 -10.51 0.51 -1.55
C TRP A 31 -10.13 0.78 -0.10
N LEU A 32 -9.53 -0.21 0.53
CA LEU A 32 -8.82 -0.04 1.79
C LEU A 32 -7.32 -0.08 1.53
N GLU A 33 -6.62 1.01 1.85
CA GLU A 33 -5.16 1.00 1.90
C GLU A 33 -4.71 0.50 3.27
N LEU A 34 -4.04 -0.63 3.30
CA LEU A 34 -3.42 -1.15 4.52
C LEU A 34 -1.95 -0.75 4.54
N ARG A 35 -1.59 0.10 5.51
CA ARG A 35 -0.21 0.51 5.75
C ARG A 35 0.50 -0.59 6.53
N LEU A 36 1.51 -1.18 5.92
CA LEU A 36 2.26 -2.31 6.50
C LEU A 36 3.46 -1.89 7.32
N ASP A 37 3.80 -0.61 7.33
CA ASP A 37 5.00 -0.13 8.02
C ASP A 37 4.94 -0.25 9.55
N ARG A 38 3.77 -0.55 10.10
CA ARG A 38 3.57 -0.89 11.52
C ARG A 38 3.02 -2.30 11.74
N TRP A 39 2.96 -3.12 10.68
CA TRP A 39 2.41 -4.47 10.82
C TRP A 39 3.34 -5.33 11.68
N PRO A 40 2.80 -6.01 12.72
CA PRO A 40 3.64 -6.80 13.62
C PRO A 40 4.19 -8.05 12.96
N ALA A 41 5.44 -8.37 13.25
CA ALA A 41 6.04 -9.62 12.79
C ALA A 41 5.26 -10.83 13.34
N GLY A 42 5.10 -11.85 12.53
CA GLY A 42 4.43 -13.10 12.91
C GLY A 42 2.91 -13.07 12.88
N HIS A 43 2.29 -11.91 12.63
CA HIS A 43 0.84 -11.85 12.43
C HIS A 43 0.46 -12.31 11.03
N ASP A 44 -0.64 -13.04 10.92
CA ASP A 44 -1.10 -13.60 9.64
C ASP A 44 -1.68 -12.50 8.74
N LEU A 45 -0.85 -12.01 7.84
CA LEU A 45 -1.22 -10.94 6.92
C LEU A 45 -2.28 -11.39 5.90
N GLY A 46 -2.18 -12.62 5.42
CA GLY A 46 -3.16 -13.17 4.48
C GLY A 46 -4.56 -13.25 5.09
N ALA A 47 -4.66 -13.73 6.33
CA ALA A 47 -5.93 -13.78 7.05
C ALA A 47 -6.50 -12.38 7.29
N ALA A 48 -5.64 -11.42 7.63
CA ALA A 48 -6.05 -10.03 7.83
C ALA A 48 -6.61 -9.41 6.54
N ILE A 49 -5.90 -9.56 5.43
CA ILE A 49 -6.34 -9.06 4.12
C ILE A 49 -7.64 -9.74 3.69
N GLY A 50 -7.74 -11.06 3.89
CA GLY A 50 -8.94 -11.83 3.58
C GLY A 50 -10.17 -11.44 4.40
N SER A 51 -9.97 -10.81 5.56
CA SER A 51 -11.06 -10.31 6.41
C SER A 51 -11.71 -9.01 5.90
N SER A 52 -11.06 -8.33 4.96
CA SER A 52 -11.57 -7.08 4.41
C SER A 52 -12.67 -7.36 3.37
N ARG A 53 -13.79 -6.67 3.51
CA ARG A 53 -14.86 -6.69 2.51
C ARG A 53 -14.61 -5.72 1.34
N LEU A 54 -13.59 -4.88 1.44
CA LEU A 54 -13.12 -4.04 0.34
C LEU A 54 -11.84 -4.64 -0.25
N PRO A 55 -11.56 -4.42 -1.54
CA PRO A 55 -10.26 -4.76 -2.08
C PRO A 55 -9.16 -3.99 -1.34
N VAL A 56 -8.05 -4.66 -1.09
CA VAL A 56 -6.95 -4.12 -0.29
C VAL A 56 -5.81 -3.68 -1.19
N LEU A 57 -5.39 -2.45 -1.02
CA LEU A 57 -4.16 -1.86 -1.52
C LEU A 57 -3.15 -1.85 -0.38
N VAL A 58 -1.92 -2.25 -0.62
CA VAL A 58 -0.87 -2.24 0.40
C VAL A 58 0.22 -1.23 0.09
N ALA A 59 0.73 -0.61 1.15
CA ALA A 59 1.86 0.29 1.11
C ALA A 59 2.73 0.06 2.35
N CYS A 60 4.05 0.14 2.17
CA CYS A 60 4.99 0.02 3.27
C CYS A 60 6.03 1.14 3.14
N ARG A 61 5.90 2.18 3.95
CA ARG A 61 6.68 3.40 3.81
C ARG A 61 7.78 3.49 4.85
N THR A 62 8.95 3.89 4.39
CA THR A 62 10.12 4.17 5.22
C THR A 62 10.00 5.55 5.87
N PRO A 63 10.84 5.87 6.90
CA PRO A 63 10.83 7.22 7.49
C PRO A 63 11.08 8.34 6.48
N GLU A 64 11.89 8.12 5.45
CA GLU A 64 12.14 9.09 4.38
C GLU A 64 10.87 9.43 3.60
N ASP A 65 9.94 8.49 3.50
CA ASP A 65 8.65 8.65 2.84
C ASP A 65 7.52 8.98 3.83
N GLY A 66 7.85 9.40 5.02
CA GLY A 66 6.89 9.75 6.06
C GLY A 66 6.26 8.54 6.76
N GLY A 67 6.87 7.37 6.63
CA GLY A 67 6.38 6.13 7.23
C GLY A 67 7.17 5.69 8.46
N HIS A 68 6.96 4.44 8.85
CA HIS A 68 7.50 3.89 10.10
C HIS A 68 8.29 2.60 9.92
N PHE A 69 8.47 2.12 8.68
CA PHE A 69 9.17 0.88 8.44
C PHE A 69 10.69 1.08 8.57
N ARG A 70 11.30 0.34 9.50
CA ARG A 70 12.72 0.46 9.83
C ARG A 70 13.54 -0.78 9.47
N GLY A 71 12.95 -1.76 8.81
CA GLY A 71 13.65 -2.94 8.34
C GLY A 71 14.47 -2.67 7.09
N THR A 72 15.10 -3.72 6.57
CA THR A 72 15.88 -3.65 5.34
C THR A 72 14.96 -3.55 4.11
N LEU A 73 15.54 -3.15 2.97
CA LEU A 73 14.82 -3.14 1.70
C LEU A 73 14.29 -4.54 1.33
N GLY A 74 15.09 -5.58 1.58
CA GLY A 74 14.67 -6.96 1.37
C GLY A 74 13.47 -7.37 2.22
N GLU A 75 13.51 -7.05 3.51
CA GLU A 75 12.39 -7.32 4.43
C GLU A 75 11.11 -6.59 4.01
N ARG A 76 11.23 -5.34 3.55
CA ARG A 76 10.12 -4.57 3.04
C ARG A 76 9.48 -5.24 1.82
N ARG A 77 10.30 -5.69 0.87
CA ARG A 77 9.84 -6.38 -0.34
C ARG A 77 9.20 -7.73 -0.03
N GLU A 78 9.75 -8.46 0.94
CA GLU A 78 9.16 -9.72 1.41
C GLU A 78 7.77 -9.48 2.02
N LEU A 79 7.62 -8.44 2.82
CA LEU A 79 6.34 -8.09 3.43
C LEU A 79 5.29 -7.70 2.37
N LEU A 80 5.68 -6.89 1.39
CA LEU A 80 4.80 -6.53 0.29
C LEU A 80 4.44 -7.76 -0.57
N SER A 81 5.38 -8.63 -0.84
CA SER A 81 5.13 -9.87 -1.57
C SER A 81 4.15 -10.77 -0.81
N ALA A 82 4.35 -10.94 0.49
CA ALA A 82 3.44 -11.71 1.33
C ALA A 82 2.02 -11.15 1.31
N ALA A 83 1.88 -9.83 1.31
CA ALA A 83 0.57 -9.19 1.21
C ALA A 83 -0.11 -9.48 -0.13
N LEU A 84 0.63 -9.41 -1.22
CA LEU A 84 0.09 -9.71 -2.56
C LEU A 84 -0.29 -11.19 -2.69
N GLU A 85 0.55 -12.09 -2.19
CA GLU A 85 0.23 -13.53 -2.15
C GLU A 85 -0.97 -13.80 -1.25
N GLY A 86 -1.15 -13.02 -0.20
CA GLY A 86 -2.28 -13.11 0.73
C GLY A 86 -3.59 -12.53 0.22
N GLY A 87 -3.61 -11.96 -0.99
CA GLY A 87 -4.84 -11.50 -1.62
C GLY A 87 -4.96 -9.99 -1.82
N ALA A 88 -3.93 -9.20 -1.51
CA ALA A 88 -3.93 -7.78 -1.84
C ALA A 88 -3.99 -7.60 -3.37
N GLU A 89 -4.81 -6.66 -3.82
CA GLU A 89 -5.07 -6.40 -5.23
C GLU A 89 -4.48 -5.07 -5.71
N GLY A 90 -3.92 -4.31 -4.82
CA GLY A 90 -3.27 -3.03 -5.14
C GLY A 90 -1.94 -2.87 -4.44
N LEU A 91 -1.06 -2.09 -5.05
CA LEU A 91 0.28 -1.82 -4.53
C LEU A 91 0.63 -0.36 -4.76
N ASP A 92 1.05 0.31 -3.69
CA ASP A 92 1.62 1.66 -3.76
C ASP A 92 3.13 1.56 -3.50
N LEU A 93 3.93 2.05 -4.43
CA LEU A 93 5.38 2.14 -4.30
C LEU A 93 5.83 3.57 -4.45
N ASP A 94 6.90 3.93 -3.74
CA ASP A 94 7.57 5.20 -3.95
C ASP A 94 8.06 5.32 -5.40
N ALA A 95 8.03 6.54 -5.93
CA ALA A 95 8.44 6.83 -7.30
C ALA A 95 9.89 6.38 -7.61
N ALA A 96 10.76 6.41 -6.60
CA ALA A 96 12.16 6.03 -6.75
C ALA A 96 12.41 4.52 -6.62
N ASP A 97 11.42 3.74 -6.17
CA ASP A 97 11.58 2.29 -6.02
C ASP A 97 11.41 1.58 -7.36
N PRO A 98 12.47 0.95 -7.91
CA PRO A 98 12.39 0.25 -9.19
C PRO A 98 11.76 -1.14 -9.09
N TRP A 99 11.41 -1.59 -7.89
CA TRP A 99 10.91 -2.93 -7.67
C TRP A 99 9.59 -3.18 -8.38
N ALA A 100 9.46 -4.39 -8.91
CA ALA A 100 8.20 -4.90 -9.42
C ALA A 100 7.95 -6.28 -8.79
N PRO A 101 6.71 -6.56 -8.36
CA PRO A 101 6.41 -7.89 -7.82
C PRO A 101 6.56 -8.95 -8.91
N PRO A 102 6.90 -10.20 -8.52
CA PRO A 102 7.01 -11.31 -9.46
C PRO A 102 5.72 -11.49 -10.27
N ALA A 103 5.84 -11.67 -11.57
CA ALA A 103 4.71 -11.89 -12.46
C ALA A 103 4.06 -13.27 -12.18
N GLY A 104 2.75 -13.34 -12.34
CA GLY A 104 2.01 -14.60 -12.42
C GLY A 104 1.40 -15.13 -11.13
N ARG A 105 1.70 -14.54 -9.96
CA ARG A 105 1.16 -14.99 -8.67
C ARG A 105 0.18 -14.01 -8.01
N THR A 106 0.01 -12.84 -8.60
CA THR A 106 -0.79 -11.79 -7.97
C THR A 106 -1.83 -11.25 -8.94
N ARG A 107 -3.03 -10.98 -8.42
CA ARG A 107 -4.09 -10.30 -9.17
C ARG A 107 -3.99 -8.79 -8.96
N LEU A 108 -2.89 -8.22 -9.36
CA LEU A 108 -2.66 -6.80 -9.17
C LEU A 108 -3.53 -5.98 -10.12
N ARG A 109 -4.56 -5.33 -9.57
CA ARG A 109 -5.54 -4.53 -10.31
C ARG A 109 -5.23 -3.03 -10.25
N LEU A 110 -4.49 -2.60 -9.23
CA LEU A 110 -4.18 -1.19 -9.03
C LEU A 110 -2.70 -1.03 -8.68
N ARG A 111 -2.02 -0.19 -9.45
CA ARG A 111 -0.64 0.22 -9.15
C ARG A 111 -0.61 1.72 -8.95
N ILE A 112 -0.05 2.16 -7.83
CA ILE A 112 0.16 3.56 -7.54
C ILE A 112 1.66 3.80 -7.43
N ARG A 113 2.12 4.85 -8.09
CA ARG A 113 3.46 5.40 -7.86
C ARG A 113 3.28 6.72 -7.14
N SER A 114 3.87 6.83 -5.97
CA SER A 114 3.70 8.00 -5.13
C SER A 114 5.03 8.73 -4.90
N PHE A 115 4.92 10.01 -4.69
CA PHE A 115 6.01 10.87 -4.30
C PHE A 115 5.56 11.73 -3.12
N HIS A 116 6.41 11.81 -2.10
CA HIS A 116 6.10 12.59 -0.90
C HIS A 116 7.21 13.61 -0.65
N SER A 117 6.83 14.84 -0.40
CA SER A 117 7.74 15.90 0.05
C SER A 117 7.15 16.54 1.30
N PHE A 118 7.96 16.63 2.35
CA PHE A 118 7.56 17.19 3.63
C PHE A 118 8.18 18.59 3.87
N THR A 119 8.95 19.10 2.89
CA THR A 119 9.64 20.39 2.97
C THR A 119 9.07 21.42 2.00
N GLY A 120 8.11 21.04 1.17
CA GLY A 120 7.47 21.93 0.20
C GLY A 120 7.33 21.27 -1.18
N VAL A 121 6.88 22.04 -2.15
CA VAL A 121 6.75 21.57 -3.53
C VAL A 121 8.13 21.62 -4.20
N PRO A 122 8.69 20.49 -4.65
CA PRO A 122 9.99 20.49 -5.31
C PRO A 122 9.93 21.17 -6.69
N ARG A 123 11.00 21.86 -7.05
CA ARG A 123 11.10 22.52 -8.37
C ARG A 123 11.06 21.52 -9.52
N GLU A 124 11.55 20.31 -9.29
CA GLU A 124 11.60 19.22 -10.25
C GLU A 124 10.29 18.41 -10.34
N LEU A 125 9.21 18.87 -9.73
CA LEU A 125 7.94 18.17 -9.74
C LEU A 125 7.46 17.75 -11.13
N PRO A 126 7.57 18.61 -12.18
CA PRO A 126 7.18 18.17 -13.53
C PRO A 126 7.99 17.00 -14.05
N ALA A 127 9.29 16.95 -13.74
CA ALA A 127 10.16 15.83 -14.14
C ALA A 127 9.82 14.56 -13.36
N ILE A 128 9.50 14.68 -12.07
CA ILE A 128 9.03 13.57 -11.24
C ILE A 128 7.73 13.00 -11.82
N HIS A 129 6.78 13.85 -12.12
CA HIS A 129 5.49 13.48 -12.72
C HIS A 129 5.68 12.74 -14.05
N ALA A 130 6.57 13.27 -14.93
CA ALA A 130 6.86 12.63 -16.20
C ALA A 130 7.44 11.22 -16.02
N ARG A 131 8.35 11.02 -15.05
CA ARG A 131 8.90 9.70 -14.75
C ARG A 131 7.85 8.72 -14.25
N LEU A 132 6.87 9.18 -13.48
CA LEU A 132 5.78 8.34 -12.98
C LEU A 132 4.91 7.80 -14.11
N HIS A 133 4.75 8.54 -15.19
CA HIS A 133 3.96 8.10 -16.35
C HIS A 133 4.66 7.07 -17.22
N THR A 134 5.97 6.93 -17.12
CA THR A 134 6.75 6.01 -17.95
C THR A 134 7.16 4.72 -17.23
N SER A 135 6.86 4.60 -15.96
CA SER A 135 7.27 3.43 -15.14
C SER A 135 6.20 2.34 -15.03
#